data_a105e3a9204a781eac5a7b207233ccf2
#
_entry.id   a105e3a9204a781eac5a7b207233ccf2
#
_cell.length_a   1.000
_cell.length_b   1.000
_cell.length_c   1.000
_cell.angle_alpha   90.00
_cell.angle_beta   90.00
_cell.angle_gamma   90.00
#
_symmetry.space_group_name_H-M   'P 1'
#
loop_
_entity.id
_entity.type
_entity.pdbx_description
1 polymer ?
#
loop_
_entity_poly.entity_id
_entity_poly.type
_entity_poly.pdbx_seq_one_letter_code
_entity_poly.pdbx_strand_id
1 'polypeptide(L)'
;KGVEVTEWGLCYGDSQTLSVKGSKIVDPDMKDKKITAEFNDVAPGSSLYVRAYVYDGDVLAYGSAVQVHAYDVPTVEICDVSEITAEGASVAACVADDCGLDIIERGIVYVKGDKEPDKSTGKSVVSGTVGDYVATLTGLSPNTLYAVRAYAENERGVTYSPDKLTFTTLVALPQVETMSATSVEMYSATLNAKLKDNGG
;
A
#
# COMPACT_ATOMS: atom_id res chain seq x y z
N LYS A 1 51.90 -3.00 25.78
CA LYS A 1 51.80 -4.04 24.74
C LYS A 1 50.34 -4.12 24.33
N GLY A 2 50.04 -3.99 23.04
CA GLY A 2 48.69 -4.22 22.53
C GLY A 2 48.30 -5.68 22.66
N VAL A 3 47.05 -5.95 22.85
CA VAL A 3 46.48 -7.31 22.83
C VAL A 3 46.49 -7.80 21.38
N GLU A 4 46.93 -9.03 21.15
CA GLU A 4 46.97 -9.61 19.82
C GLU A 4 45.57 -10.17 19.50
N VAL A 5 44.90 -9.61 18.50
CA VAL A 5 43.58 -10.08 18.02
C VAL A 5 43.79 -11.37 17.23
N THR A 6 43.12 -12.42 17.63
CA THR A 6 43.20 -13.74 16.98
C THR A 6 42.04 -13.99 16.01
N GLU A 7 40.86 -13.39 16.24
CA GLU A 7 39.70 -13.46 15.35
C GLU A 7 38.89 -12.17 15.46
N TRP A 8 38.37 -11.71 14.35
CA TRP A 8 37.36 -10.66 14.33
C TRP A 8 36.38 -10.85 13.16
N GLY A 9 35.21 -10.20 13.25
CA GLY A 9 34.21 -10.38 12.23
C GLY A 9 32.88 -9.71 12.55
N LEU A 10 31.86 -10.18 11.85
CA LEU A 10 30.48 -9.80 12.06
C LEU A 10 29.67 -11.03 12.48
N CYS A 11 28.86 -10.92 13.51
CA CYS A 11 27.77 -11.86 13.79
C CYS A 11 26.45 -11.23 13.38
N TYR A 12 25.53 -12.04 12.88
CA TYR A 12 24.25 -11.60 12.33
C TYR A 12 23.12 -12.59 12.65
N GLY A 13 21.88 -12.10 12.56
CA GLY A 13 20.68 -12.88 12.83
C GLY A 13 19.44 -12.02 12.97
N ASP A 14 18.33 -12.62 13.26
CA ASP A 14 17.00 -12.02 13.41
C ASP A 14 16.73 -11.41 14.81
N SER A 15 17.71 -11.49 15.71
CA SER A 15 17.61 -10.97 17.09
C SER A 15 18.71 -9.95 17.38
N GLN A 16 18.39 -8.95 18.19
CA GLN A 16 19.36 -7.96 18.67
C GLN A 16 20.45 -8.54 19.58
N THR A 17 20.19 -9.70 20.21
CA THR A 17 21.15 -10.39 21.09
C THR A 17 22.02 -11.37 20.33
N LEU A 18 22.91 -10.83 19.50
CA LEU A 18 23.84 -11.61 18.68
C LEU A 18 25.06 -12.08 19.45
N SER A 19 25.54 -13.28 19.14
CA SER A 19 26.80 -13.82 19.65
C SER A 19 27.54 -14.62 18.59
N VAL A 20 28.84 -14.81 18.77
CA VAL A 20 29.68 -15.65 17.88
C VAL A 20 29.31 -17.12 17.85
N LYS A 21 28.39 -17.58 18.74
CA LYS A 21 27.83 -18.95 18.72
C LYS A 21 26.77 -19.13 17.65
N GLY A 22 26.20 -18.04 17.13
CA GLY A 22 25.26 -18.03 16.00
C GLY A 22 25.96 -17.88 14.66
N SER A 23 25.25 -17.28 13.68
CA SER A 23 25.81 -17.01 12.37
C SER A 23 26.86 -15.91 12.44
N LYS A 24 28.03 -16.15 11.83
CA LYS A 24 29.12 -15.19 11.80
C LYS A 24 29.88 -15.21 10.47
N ILE A 25 30.48 -14.07 10.14
CA ILE A 25 31.44 -13.89 9.05
C ILE A 25 32.77 -13.51 9.71
N VAL A 26 33.82 -14.27 9.44
CA VAL A 26 35.18 -14.03 9.96
C VAL A 26 35.98 -13.35 8.85
N ASP A 27 36.69 -12.28 9.19
CA ASP A 27 37.70 -11.72 8.30
C ASP A 27 39.07 -12.37 8.56
N PRO A 28 39.59 -13.19 7.63
CA PRO A 28 40.85 -13.89 7.83
C PRO A 28 42.07 -13.01 7.73
N ASP A 29 41.97 -11.84 7.08
CA ASP A 29 43.15 -11.05 6.71
C ASP A 29 43.50 -9.93 7.69
N MET A 30 42.54 -9.41 8.45
CA MET A 30 42.67 -8.31 9.44
C MET A 30 43.55 -7.10 9.01
N LYS A 31 43.79 -6.97 7.70
CA LYS A 31 44.75 -6.02 7.15
C LYS A 31 44.30 -4.56 7.17
N ASP A 32 43.04 -4.33 6.86
CA ASP A 32 42.51 -2.96 6.65
C ASP A 32 41.77 -2.41 7.86
N LYS A 33 41.68 -3.17 8.96
CA LYS A 33 40.91 -2.82 10.15
C LYS A 33 39.44 -2.49 9.81
N LYS A 34 38.95 -2.98 8.66
CA LYS A 34 37.60 -2.83 8.15
C LYS A 34 37.12 -4.16 7.56
N ILE A 35 35.98 -4.63 7.97
CA ILE A 35 35.31 -5.77 7.37
C ILE A 35 34.09 -5.27 6.56
N THR A 36 33.93 -5.81 5.37
CA THR A 36 32.76 -5.62 4.52
C THR A 36 32.18 -6.99 4.21
N ALA A 37 30.88 -7.16 4.40
CA ALA A 37 30.17 -8.39 4.08
C ALA A 37 28.92 -8.08 3.27
N GLU A 38 28.63 -8.92 2.28
CA GLU A 38 27.41 -8.88 1.50
C GLU A 38 26.48 -10.01 1.95
N PHE A 39 25.20 -9.69 2.16
CA PHE A 39 24.15 -10.63 2.52
C PHE A 39 23.20 -10.76 1.31
N ASN A 40 23.21 -11.92 0.64
CA ASN A 40 22.48 -12.12 -0.62
C ASN A 40 21.11 -12.80 -0.46
N ASP A 41 20.83 -13.39 0.70
CA ASP A 41 19.62 -14.17 0.96
C ASP A 41 18.73 -13.56 2.05
N VAL A 42 18.71 -12.23 2.15
CA VAL A 42 17.84 -11.52 3.09
C VAL A 42 16.44 -11.45 2.47
N ALA A 43 15.45 -12.02 3.17
CA ALA A 43 14.07 -11.99 2.68
C ALA A 43 13.57 -10.54 2.55
N PRO A 44 12.88 -10.18 1.46
CA PRO A 44 12.30 -8.85 1.30
C PRO A 44 11.40 -8.47 2.50
N GLY A 45 11.44 -7.21 2.94
CA GLY A 45 10.69 -6.71 4.09
C GLY A 45 11.18 -7.20 5.45
N SER A 46 12.21 -8.06 5.53
CA SER A 46 12.73 -8.58 6.80
C SER A 46 13.78 -7.66 7.43
N SER A 47 13.97 -7.81 8.74
CA SER A 47 15.03 -7.13 9.48
C SER A 47 16.15 -8.10 9.87
N LEU A 48 17.37 -7.68 9.67
CA LEU A 48 18.58 -8.37 10.08
C LEU A 48 19.34 -7.51 11.07
N TYR A 49 19.78 -8.09 12.19
CA TYR A 49 20.73 -7.43 13.09
C TYR A 49 22.15 -7.86 12.76
N VAL A 50 23.08 -6.91 12.79
CA VAL A 50 24.50 -7.14 12.55
C VAL A 50 25.31 -6.52 13.69
N ARG A 51 26.31 -7.23 14.17
CA ARG A 51 27.17 -6.79 15.27
C ARG A 51 28.61 -7.22 15.02
N ALA A 52 29.54 -6.26 15.12
CA ALA A 52 30.95 -6.57 15.06
C ALA A 52 31.40 -7.28 16.36
N TYR A 53 32.40 -8.14 16.24
CA TYR A 53 33.06 -8.77 17.38
C TYR A 53 34.58 -8.84 17.15
N VAL A 54 35.32 -8.96 18.23
CA VAL A 54 36.77 -9.21 18.25
C VAL A 54 37.09 -10.17 19.38
N TYR A 55 38.00 -11.09 19.11
CA TYR A 55 38.46 -12.11 20.06
C TYR A 55 40.00 -12.16 20.07
N ASP A 56 40.63 -12.21 21.24
CA ASP A 56 42.08 -12.25 21.42
C ASP A 56 42.62 -13.61 21.93
N GLY A 57 41.74 -14.61 21.97
CA GLY A 57 42.05 -15.95 22.53
C GLY A 57 41.50 -16.14 23.94
N ASP A 58 41.30 -15.06 24.70
CA ASP A 58 40.78 -15.10 26.08
C ASP A 58 39.50 -14.25 26.23
N VAL A 59 39.51 -13.06 25.65
CA VAL A 59 38.44 -12.08 25.80
C VAL A 59 37.68 -11.89 24.48
N LEU A 60 36.37 -11.92 24.56
CA LEU A 60 35.44 -11.65 23.45
C LEU A 60 34.75 -10.29 23.69
N ALA A 61 34.97 -9.35 22.78
CA ALA A 61 34.32 -8.05 22.82
C ALA A 61 33.39 -7.84 21.61
N TYR A 62 32.32 -7.10 21.83
CA TYR A 62 31.31 -6.81 20.81
C TYR A 62 31.08 -5.31 20.63
N GLY A 63 30.89 -4.89 19.40
CA GLY A 63 30.34 -3.58 19.08
C GLY A 63 28.84 -3.49 19.40
N SER A 64 28.23 -2.35 19.12
CA SER A 64 26.78 -2.22 19.17
C SER A 64 26.11 -3.00 18.03
N ALA A 65 24.95 -3.57 18.28
CA ALA A 65 24.13 -4.18 17.23
C ALA A 65 23.47 -3.08 16.37
N VAL A 66 23.49 -3.27 15.07
CA VAL A 66 22.83 -2.40 14.08
C VAL A 66 21.76 -3.23 13.39
N GLN A 67 20.55 -2.68 13.29
CA GLN A 67 19.48 -3.26 12.50
C GLN A 67 19.64 -2.84 11.04
N VAL A 68 19.52 -3.79 10.14
CA VAL A 68 19.46 -3.58 8.69
C VAL A 68 18.10 -4.08 8.23
N HIS A 69 17.37 -3.25 7.51
CA HIS A 69 16.07 -3.61 6.96
C HIS A 69 16.20 -3.86 5.46
N ALA A 70 15.62 -4.96 4.97
CA ALA A 70 15.55 -5.26 3.55
C ALA A 70 14.30 -4.61 2.96
N TYR A 71 14.49 -3.67 2.06
CA TYR A 71 13.41 -2.91 1.43
C TYR A 71 12.56 -3.80 0.51
N ASP A 72 11.24 -3.57 0.54
CA ASP A 72 10.27 -4.23 -0.34
C ASP A 72 9.17 -3.24 -0.78
N VAL A 73 8.23 -3.74 -1.59
CA VAL A 73 7.00 -3.00 -1.91
C VAL A 73 6.10 -2.89 -0.66
N PRO A 74 5.25 -1.86 -0.55
CA PRO A 74 4.39 -1.67 0.61
C PRO A 74 3.41 -2.84 0.81
N THR A 75 2.93 -3.01 2.03
CA THR A 75 1.82 -3.92 2.34
C THR A 75 0.54 -3.11 2.51
N VAL A 76 -0.53 -3.49 1.77
CA VAL A 76 -1.81 -2.78 1.78
C VAL A 76 -2.98 -3.74 1.96
N GLU A 77 -4.03 -3.25 2.63
CA GLU A 77 -5.28 -3.96 2.86
C GLU A 77 -6.46 -3.07 2.49
N ILE A 78 -7.51 -3.68 1.91
CA ILE A 78 -8.80 -3.03 1.73
C ILE A 78 -9.74 -3.49 2.84
N CYS A 79 -10.49 -2.55 3.46
CA CYS A 79 -11.26 -2.83 4.66
C CYS A 79 -12.77 -2.90 4.37
N ASP A 80 -13.33 -1.84 3.80
CA ASP A 80 -14.79 -1.72 3.65
C ASP A 80 -15.17 -0.74 2.53
N VAL A 81 -16.42 -0.88 2.05
CA VAL A 81 -17.07 0.07 1.16
C VAL A 81 -18.34 0.56 1.82
N SER A 82 -18.47 1.86 2.02
CA SER A 82 -19.57 2.51 2.70
C SER A 82 -20.08 3.73 1.94
N GLU A 83 -21.10 4.40 2.45
CA GLU A 83 -21.67 5.64 1.89
C GLU A 83 -21.98 5.54 0.39
N ILE A 84 -22.46 4.38 -0.04
CA ILE A 84 -22.77 4.13 -1.45
C ILE A 84 -23.95 5.03 -1.87
N THR A 85 -23.74 5.78 -2.95
CA THR A 85 -24.75 6.65 -3.60
C THR A 85 -24.95 6.24 -5.05
N ALA A 86 -25.74 6.98 -5.81
CA ALA A 86 -25.89 6.76 -7.25
C ALA A 86 -24.57 7.03 -8.04
N GLU A 87 -23.73 7.94 -7.56
CA GLU A 87 -22.57 8.42 -8.29
C GLU A 87 -21.26 8.35 -7.49
N GLY A 88 -21.25 7.68 -6.35
CA GLY A 88 -20.06 7.60 -5.49
C GLY A 88 -20.14 6.56 -4.38
N ALA A 89 -19.01 6.37 -3.71
CA ALA A 89 -18.85 5.55 -2.52
C ALA A 89 -17.61 5.97 -1.73
N SER A 90 -17.56 5.64 -0.45
CA SER A 90 -16.38 5.76 0.40
C SER A 90 -15.75 4.38 0.58
N VAL A 91 -14.42 4.28 0.40
CA VAL A 91 -13.66 3.03 0.53
C VAL A 91 -12.59 3.20 1.59
N ALA A 92 -12.67 2.39 2.64
CA ALA A 92 -11.68 2.35 3.71
C ALA A 92 -10.57 1.33 3.39
N ALA A 93 -9.33 1.71 3.64
CA ALA A 93 -8.15 0.90 3.40
C ALA A 93 -7.01 1.28 4.36
N CYS A 94 -5.96 0.46 4.41
CA CYS A 94 -4.79 0.69 5.24
C CYS A 94 -3.50 0.37 4.46
N VAL A 95 -2.47 1.18 4.64
CA VAL A 95 -1.09 0.80 4.36
C VAL A 95 -0.52 0.25 5.67
N ALA A 96 -0.38 -1.06 5.76
CA ALA A 96 0.06 -1.74 6.98
C ALA A 96 1.57 -1.56 7.23
N ASP A 97 2.38 -1.54 6.17
CA ASP A 97 3.83 -1.38 6.24
C ASP A 97 4.36 -0.71 4.96
N ASP A 98 5.27 0.24 5.09
CA ASP A 98 5.99 0.88 3.97
C ASP A 98 7.23 0.08 3.54
N CYS A 99 7.57 -0.95 4.30
CA CYS A 99 8.74 -1.81 4.10
C CYS A 99 10.05 -1.02 4.05
N GLY A 100 10.13 0.06 4.87
CA GLY A 100 11.32 0.88 5.06
C GLY A 100 11.58 1.93 3.99
N LEU A 101 10.63 2.18 3.09
CA LEU A 101 10.71 3.19 2.04
C LEU A 101 9.48 4.08 2.06
N ASP A 102 9.68 5.37 1.79
CA ASP A 102 8.60 6.35 1.75
C ASP A 102 7.50 5.96 0.73
N ILE A 103 6.25 6.12 1.13
CA ILE A 103 5.11 5.95 0.23
C ILE A 103 5.04 7.13 -0.74
N ILE A 104 5.16 6.84 -2.02
CA ILE A 104 5.07 7.82 -3.12
C ILE A 104 3.61 8.14 -3.44
N GLU A 105 2.76 7.10 -3.52
CA GLU A 105 1.34 7.23 -3.82
C GLU A 105 0.56 6.11 -3.13
N ARG A 106 -0.64 6.42 -2.61
CA ARG A 106 -1.60 5.43 -2.11
C ARG A 106 -3.01 5.83 -2.48
N GLY A 107 -3.91 4.85 -2.51
CA GLY A 107 -5.32 5.11 -2.83
C GLY A 107 -6.10 3.88 -3.17
N ILE A 108 -7.19 4.08 -3.91
CA ILE A 108 -8.09 3.04 -4.40
C ILE A 108 -8.09 3.04 -5.92
N VAL A 109 -7.93 1.87 -6.52
CA VAL A 109 -8.20 1.63 -7.94
C VAL A 109 -9.56 0.96 -8.09
N TYR A 110 -10.29 1.30 -9.18
CA TYR A 110 -11.63 0.77 -9.41
C TYR A 110 -11.95 0.58 -10.89
N VAL A 111 -12.86 -0.36 -11.18
CA VAL A 111 -13.28 -0.67 -12.55
C VAL A 111 -14.74 -1.10 -12.58
N LYS A 112 -15.47 -0.82 -13.67
CA LYS A 112 -16.83 -1.33 -13.88
C LYS A 112 -16.82 -2.85 -14.05
N GLY A 113 -17.80 -3.50 -13.42
CA GLY A 113 -17.94 -4.96 -13.38
C GLY A 113 -17.00 -5.60 -12.36
N ASP A 114 -16.88 -6.92 -12.42
CA ASP A 114 -16.08 -7.74 -11.48
C ASP A 114 -14.71 -8.09 -12.08
N LYS A 115 -14.01 -7.10 -12.64
CA LYS A 115 -12.65 -7.25 -13.16
C LYS A 115 -11.62 -6.91 -12.08
N GLU A 116 -10.36 -7.27 -12.30
CA GLU A 116 -9.25 -6.83 -11.45
C GLU A 116 -8.87 -5.38 -11.77
N PRO A 117 -9.06 -4.43 -10.84
CA PRO A 117 -8.62 -3.07 -11.05
C PRO A 117 -7.13 -2.91 -10.79
N ASP A 118 -6.49 -2.03 -11.54
CA ASP A 118 -5.09 -1.62 -11.41
C ASP A 118 -4.92 -0.10 -11.66
N LYS A 119 -3.68 0.42 -11.62
CA LYS A 119 -3.39 1.86 -11.82
C LYS A 119 -3.72 2.37 -13.23
N SER A 120 -3.99 1.51 -14.22
CA SER A 120 -4.45 1.89 -15.56
C SER A 120 -5.96 2.10 -15.64
N THR A 121 -6.71 1.69 -14.61
CA THR A 121 -8.16 1.86 -14.48
C THR A 121 -8.51 3.16 -13.75
N GLY A 122 -9.75 3.33 -13.30
CA GLY A 122 -10.10 4.47 -12.45
C GLY A 122 -9.32 4.45 -11.14
N LYS A 123 -8.89 5.62 -10.65
CA LYS A 123 -8.20 5.71 -9.35
C LYS A 123 -8.64 6.94 -8.55
N SER A 124 -8.64 6.78 -7.22
CA SER A 124 -8.75 7.87 -6.24
C SER A 124 -7.50 7.86 -5.37
N VAL A 125 -6.70 8.93 -5.48
CA VAL A 125 -5.44 9.08 -4.74
C VAL A 125 -5.70 9.75 -3.40
N VAL A 126 -5.07 9.25 -2.35
CA VAL A 126 -5.16 9.80 -0.99
C VAL A 126 -3.75 10.12 -0.48
N SER A 127 -3.55 11.35 -0.01
CA SER A 127 -2.28 11.75 0.59
C SER A 127 -2.01 11.00 1.90
N GLY A 128 -0.73 10.82 2.23
CA GLY A 128 -0.30 10.22 3.50
C GLY A 128 0.69 9.08 3.31
N THR A 129 1.05 8.46 4.41
CA THR A 129 2.05 7.38 4.51
C THR A 129 1.41 6.09 5.04
N VAL A 130 2.03 5.39 5.97
CA VAL A 130 1.47 4.22 6.67
C VAL A 130 0.21 4.60 7.45
N GLY A 131 -0.69 3.65 7.64
CA GLY A 131 -1.92 3.77 8.42
C GLY A 131 -3.20 3.81 7.59
N ASP A 132 -4.31 3.92 8.31
CA ASP A 132 -5.66 3.91 7.74
C ASP A 132 -5.93 5.14 6.89
N TYR A 133 -6.76 4.95 5.87
CA TYR A 133 -7.27 6.05 5.04
C TYR A 133 -8.63 5.71 4.45
N VAL A 134 -9.36 6.74 4.05
CA VAL A 134 -10.62 6.63 3.32
C VAL A 134 -10.48 7.37 1.99
N ALA A 135 -10.81 6.70 0.91
CA ALA A 135 -10.88 7.29 -0.42
C ALA A 135 -12.33 7.50 -0.82
N THR A 136 -12.68 8.69 -1.29
CA THR A 136 -13.99 8.97 -1.86
C THR A 136 -13.93 8.76 -3.37
N LEU A 137 -14.81 7.89 -3.87
CA LEU A 137 -15.04 7.69 -5.30
C LEU A 137 -16.20 8.57 -5.74
N THR A 138 -16.03 9.29 -6.84
CA THR A 138 -17.04 10.20 -7.40
C THR A 138 -17.18 10.02 -8.91
N GLY A 139 -18.32 10.45 -9.49
CA GLY A 139 -18.55 10.37 -10.93
C GLY A 139 -18.77 8.93 -11.42
N LEU A 140 -19.20 8.05 -10.54
CA LEU A 140 -19.58 6.70 -10.89
C LEU A 140 -20.90 6.69 -11.65
N SER A 141 -21.15 5.64 -12.44
CA SER A 141 -22.45 5.47 -13.10
C SER A 141 -23.47 4.87 -12.13
N PRO A 142 -24.71 5.35 -12.14
CA PRO A 142 -25.79 4.76 -11.34
C PRO A 142 -26.05 3.28 -11.69
N ASN A 143 -26.62 2.55 -10.72
CA ASN A 143 -27.02 1.14 -10.86
C ASN A 143 -25.94 0.26 -11.53
N THR A 144 -24.68 0.48 -11.18
CA THR A 144 -23.53 -0.14 -11.84
C THR A 144 -22.66 -0.86 -10.83
N LEU A 145 -22.31 -2.11 -11.12
CA LEU A 145 -21.33 -2.88 -10.34
C LEU A 145 -19.92 -2.33 -10.56
N TYR A 146 -19.18 -2.16 -9.47
CA TYR A 146 -17.76 -1.80 -9.46
C TYR A 146 -16.97 -2.78 -8.61
N ALA A 147 -15.75 -3.07 -9.06
CA ALA A 147 -14.72 -3.73 -8.27
C ALA A 147 -13.67 -2.70 -7.84
N VAL A 148 -13.18 -2.83 -6.61
CA VAL A 148 -12.20 -1.93 -5.99
C VAL A 148 -11.08 -2.70 -5.31
N ARG A 149 -9.86 -2.15 -5.33
CA ARG A 149 -8.70 -2.61 -4.56
C ARG A 149 -7.95 -1.42 -4.00
N ALA A 150 -7.35 -1.60 -2.83
CA ALA A 150 -6.36 -0.67 -2.32
C ALA A 150 -5.03 -0.84 -3.04
N TYR A 151 -4.25 0.24 -3.14
CA TYR A 151 -2.87 0.19 -3.64
C TYR A 151 -1.98 1.16 -2.89
N ALA A 152 -0.70 0.84 -2.84
CA ALA A 152 0.36 1.76 -2.47
C ALA A 152 1.60 1.52 -3.33
N GLU A 153 2.42 2.56 -3.46
CA GLU A 153 3.64 2.60 -4.26
C GLU A 153 4.79 3.21 -3.47
N ASN A 154 5.94 2.61 -3.54
CA ASN A 154 7.22 3.16 -3.12
C ASN A 154 8.26 3.01 -4.25
N GLU A 155 9.54 3.31 -4.01
CA GLU A 155 10.61 3.20 -5.01
C GLU A 155 10.84 1.77 -5.53
N ARG A 156 10.39 0.73 -4.79
CA ARG A 156 10.49 -0.67 -5.22
C ARG A 156 9.37 -1.08 -6.17
N GLY A 157 8.22 -0.43 -6.10
CA GLY A 157 7.10 -0.70 -6.98
C GLY A 157 5.75 -0.48 -6.36
N VAL A 158 4.72 -0.95 -7.07
CA VAL A 158 3.31 -0.87 -6.69
C VAL A 158 2.86 -2.21 -6.14
N THR A 159 2.13 -2.16 -5.04
CA THR A 159 1.39 -3.31 -4.52
C THR A 159 -0.10 -3.01 -4.47
N TYR A 160 -0.91 -4.05 -4.56
CA TYR A 160 -2.37 -3.99 -4.45
C TYR A 160 -2.81 -4.89 -3.30
N SER A 161 -3.93 -4.54 -2.65
CA SER A 161 -4.52 -5.42 -1.64
C SER A 161 -4.77 -6.82 -2.22
N PRO A 162 -4.47 -7.91 -1.46
CA PRO A 162 -4.75 -9.27 -1.91
C PRO A 162 -6.25 -9.46 -2.18
N ASP A 163 -7.09 -8.86 -1.33
CA ASP A 163 -8.53 -8.88 -1.47
C ASP A 163 -9.03 -7.79 -2.41
N LYS A 164 -10.11 -8.10 -3.11
CA LYS A 164 -10.91 -7.23 -3.94
C LYS A 164 -12.32 -7.17 -3.36
N LEU A 165 -12.85 -5.96 -3.22
CA LEU A 165 -14.26 -5.76 -2.86
C LEU A 165 -15.06 -5.34 -4.08
N THR A 166 -16.36 -5.66 -4.07
CA THR A 166 -17.32 -5.22 -5.09
C THR A 166 -18.51 -4.55 -4.44
N PHE A 167 -19.06 -3.55 -5.12
CA PHE A 167 -20.31 -2.89 -4.70
C PHE A 167 -21.09 -2.45 -5.93
N THR A 168 -22.39 -2.23 -5.76
CA THR A 168 -23.24 -1.66 -6.81
C THR A 168 -23.72 -0.28 -6.35
N THR A 169 -23.52 0.73 -7.18
CA THR A 169 -24.06 2.07 -6.94
C THR A 169 -25.58 2.05 -6.91
N LEU A 170 -26.18 2.97 -6.17
CA LEU A 170 -27.63 3.12 -6.12
C LEU A 170 -28.18 3.58 -7.48
N VAL A 171 -29.45 3.36 -7.72
CA VAL A 171 -30.17 3.97 -8.84
C VAL A 171 -30.24 5.49 -8.64
N ALA A 172 -30.13 6.25 -9.72
CA ALA A 172 -30.38 7.69 -9.66
C ALA A 172 -31.88 7.97 -9.64
N LEU A 173 -32.28 9.13 -9.12
CA LEU A 173 -33.66 9.56 -9.20
C LEU A 173 -34.00 9.91 -10.66
N PRO A 174 -35.17 9.48 -11.17
CA PRO A 174 -35.64 9.88 -12.49
C PRO A 174 -35.75 11.39 -12.60
N GLN A 175 -35.37 11.93 -13.75
CA GLN A 175 -35.45 13.36 -14.04
C GLN A 175 -36.50 13.62 -15.08
N VAL A 176 -37.43 14.55 -14.76
CA VAL A 176 -38.48 14.98 -15.66
C VAL A 176 -38.38 16.49 -15.90
N GLU A 177 -38.74 16.91 -17.07
CA GLU A 177 -38.86 18.31 -17.46
C GLU A 177 -40.29 18.63 -17.87
N THR A 178 -40.86 19.68 -17.28
CA THR A 178 -42.12 20.26 -17.75
C THR A 178 -41.82 21.17 -18.93
N MET A 179 -42.44 20.89 -20.05
CA MET A 179 -42.31 21.67 -21.28
C MET A 179 -43.44 22.71 -21.38
N SER A 180 -43.25 23.66 -22.26
CA SER A 180 -44.30 24.67 -22.53
C SER A 180 -45.59 24.03 -23.01
N ALA A 181 -46.70 24.54 -22.55
CA ALA A 181 -48.03 24.15 -23.07
C ALA A 181 -48.12 24.55 -24.54
N THR A 182 -48.81 23.75 -25.31
CA THR A 182 -49.11 24.02 -26.73
C THR A 182 -50.64 23.97 -26.94
N SER A 183 -51.11 24.42 -28.09
CA SER A 183 -52.53 24.45 -28.45
C SER A 183 -53.39 25.06 -27.36
N VAL A 184 -52.97 26.24 -26.86
CA VAL A 184 -53.66 26.95 -25.79
C VAL A 184 -54.89 27.65 -26.39
N GLU A 185 -56.08 27.28 -25.96
CA GLU A 185 -57.36 27.78 -26.41
C GLU A 185 -58.14 28.37 -25.24
N MET A 186 -59.32 28.94 -25.47
CA MET A 186 -60.15 29.55 -24.40
C MET A 186 -60.47 28.59 -23.24
N TYR A 187 -60.65 27.31 -23.55
CA TYR A 187 -61.05 26.28 -22.56
C TYR A 187 -60.19 25.01 -22.58
N SER A 188 -59.06 25.02 -23.32
CA SER A 188 -58.19 23.85 -23.44
C SER A 188 -56.71 24.24 -23.64
N ALA A 189 -55.81 23.37 -23.25
CA ALA A 189 -54.38 23.45 -23.55
C ALA A 189 -53.77 22.04 -23.56
N THR A 190 -52.76 21.83 -24.39
CA THR A 190 -51.97 20.61 -24.35
C THR A 190 -50.77 20.84 -23.43
N LEU A 191 -50.66 20.06 -22.34
CA LEU A 191 -49.55 20.06 -21.40
C LEU A 191 -48.50 19.03 -21.85
N ASN A 192 -47.25 19.42 -21.83
CA ASN A 192 -46.13 18.62 -22.30
C ASN A 192 -45.12 18.37 -21.18
N ALA A 193 -44.60 17.17 -21.12
CA ALA A 193 -43.49 16.81 -20.24
C ALA A 193 -42.56 15.84 -20.97
N LYS A 194 -41.28 15.82 -20.56
CA LYS A 194 -40.27 14.93 -21.08
C LYS A 194 -39.57 14.23 -19.92
N LEU A 195 -39.42 12.92 -19.99
CA LEU A 195 -38.52 12.17 -19.15
C LEU A 195 -37.09 12.40 -19.68
N LYS A 196 -36.22 13.01 -18.87
CA LYS A 196 -34.80 13.26 -19.22
C LYS A 196 -33.94 12.06 -18.91
N ASP A 197 -34.20 11.42 -17.77
CA ASP A 197 -33.44 10.27 -17.26
C ASP A 197 -34.38 9.38 -16.45
N ASN A 198 -34.23 8.07 -16.60
CA ASN A 198 -35.02 7.08 -15.85
C ASN A 198 -34.36 6.62 -14.54
N GLY A 199 -33.12 7.10 -14.27
CA GLY A 199 -32.37 6.77 -13.03
C GLY A 199 -31.43 5.56 -13.13
N GLY A 200 -31.17 5.02 -14.32
CA GLY A 200 -30.22 3.90 -14.53
C GLY A 200 -30.83 2.65 -15.09
#